data_00a4ddc8e88ba29a7b4f0fe628465439
#
_entry.id   00a4ddc8e88ba29a7b4f0fe628465439
#
_cell.length_a   1.000
_cell.length_b   1.000
_cell.length_c   1.000
_cell.angle_alpha   90.00
_cell.angle_beta   90.00
_cell.angle_gamma   90.00
#
_symmetry.space_group_name_H-M   'P 1'
#
loop_
_entity.id
_entity.type
_entity.pdbx_description
1 polymer ?
#
loop_
_entity_poly.entity_id
_entity_poly.type
_entity_poly.pdbx_seq_one_letter_code
_entity_poly.pdbx_strand_id
1 'polypeptide(L)'
;MPKFKSRATPAGTAKHTKAKIPTVKASVTDDALFDMRWQRAEREIRTPLNRLYGRAMPIDQLMARLREVLAKRWAARPADLRLLDLKRDLDPHWFQSSDMAAYVFYVDRFAGDMKGVGRKIPYLRDLGITYAHFMPCLMPRPGDSDGGYAVMDYTRIDPRLGSMADFRRVTQKMRAAGISPCIDMVLNHTAKEHAWADRARAGDPFYQKFYRLYDDPAEPLEFEKTLQEVFPNQAPGNFTFDETMGKWVWTTFNTFQWDLNWENPEVFLAILDIILNLANAGAEVLRLDAVAFMWKRMGTDCQNLPEVHDILQAINQAASVAAPATIFKAEAIVGPHQLVPYLGAGRHAGKVCNLAYHNSLMVQFWSALASRETSLMTDVLARHFPDRFTNAEWGTYIRWPSPRTTPSGRASPDRGTAASWPISTPVDSTAALPAAPTSRSTR
;
A
#
# COMPACT_ATOMS: atom_id res chain seq x y z
N MET A 1 8.88 -20.11 -80.16
CA MET A 1 9.64 -20.01 -78.87
C MET A 1 11.02 -19.44 -79.19
N PRO A 2 11.30 -18.16 -78.87
CA PRO A 2 12.67 -17.62 -78.96
C PRO A 2 13.32 -17.59 -77.60
N LYS A 3 14.57 -18.03 -77.59
CA LYS A 3 15.50 -18.05 -76.40
C LYS A 3 16.01 -16.64 -76.15
N PHE A 4 15.79 -16.12 -74.92
CA PHE A 4 16.46 -14.92 -74.46
C PHE A 4 17.83 -15.25 -73.82
N LYS A 5 18.85 -14.62 -74.37
CA LYS A 5 20.22 -14.66 -73.83
C LYS A 5 20.35 -13.63 -72.68
N SER A 6 20.79 -14.07 -71.50
CA SER A 6 21.12 -13.21 -70.38
C SER A 6 22.48 -12.54 -70.61
N ARG A 7 22.52 -11.24 -70.50
CA ARG A 7 23.71 -10.40 -70.47
C ARG A 7 24.15 -10.19 -69.03
N ALA A 8 25.29 -10.68 -68.64
CA ALA A 8 25.89 -10.43 -67.34
C ALA A 8 26.52 -9.02 -67.29
N THR A 9 26.19 -8.24 -66.26
CA THR A 9 26.84 -6.94 -65.95
C THR A 9 27.88 -7.18 -64.85
N PRO A 10 29.08 -6.56 -64.87
CA PRO A 10 30.09 -6.80 -63.88
C PRO A 10 29.78 -6.09 -62.55
N ALA A 11 29.97 -6.81 -61.43
CA ALA A 11 29.81 -6.31 -60.07
C ALA A 11 30.93 -5.31 -59.72
N GLY A 12 30.57 -4.07 -59.54
CA GLY A 12 31.44 -3.06 -58.93
C GLY A 12 31.45 -3.24 -57.41
N THR A 13 32.62 -3.57 -56.84
CA THR A 13 32.84 -3.64 -55.40
C THR A 13 32.86 -2.22 -54.80
N ALA A 14 31.73 -1.76 -54.27
CA ALA A 14 31.69 -0.54 -53.44
C ALA A 14 32.25 -0.87 -52.06
N LYS A 15 33.39 -0.28 -51.72
CA LYS A 15 33.96 -0.29 -50.36
C LYS A 15 33.07 0.52 -49.44
N HIS A 16 32.22 -0.17 -48.66
CA HIS A 16 31.53 0.44 -47.56
C HIS A 16 32.51 0.86 -46.46
N THR A 17 32.86 2.13 -46.43
CA THR A 17 33.51 2.77 -45.28
C THR A 17 32.51 2.77 -44.12
N LYS A 18 32.75 1.92 -43.12
CA LYS A 18 31.96 1.96 -41.84
C LYS A 18 32.21 3.30 -41.18
N ALA A 19 31.27 4.19 -41.23
CA ALA A 19 31.25 5.40 -40.42
C ALA A 19 31.33 4.98 -38.93
N LYS A 20 32.37 5.41 -38.23
CA LYS A 20 32.46 5.28 -36.76
C LYS A 20 31.34 6.14 -36.14
N ILE A 21 30.31 5.49 -35.61
CA ILE A 21 29.34 6.16 -34.75
C ILE A 21 30.13 6.67 -33.54
N PRO A 22 30.12 7.98 -33.24
CA PRO A 22 30.78 8.48 -32.04
C PRO A 22 30.11 7.89 -30.82
N THR A 23 30.86 7.13 -30.03
CA THR A 23 30.40 6.64 -28.71
C THR A 23 30.33 7.85 -27.79
N VAL A 24 29.15 8.44 -27.68
CA VAL A 24 28.86 9.44 -26.64
C VAL A 24 28.84 8.67 -25.32
N LYS A 25 29.93 8.75 -24.56
CA LYS A 25 29.95 8.37 -23.16
C LYS A 25 29.22 9.45 -22.35
N ALA A 26 27.92 9.51 -22.42
CA ALA A 26 27.13 10.23 -21.45
C ALA A 26 27.00 9.34 -20.20
N SER A 27 27.91 9.47 -19.25
CA SER A 27 27.73 8.92 -17.91
C SER A 27 26.76 9.84 -17.19
N VAL A 28 25.47 9.48 -17.16
CA VAL A 28 24.52 10.13 -16.24
C VAL A 28 24.95 9.74 -14.84
N THR A 29 25.32 10.70 -14.02
CA THR A 29 25.67 10.46 -12.62
C THR A 29 24.42 10.12 -11.80
N ASP A 30 24.60 9.38 -10.71
CA ASP A 30 23.49 9.07 -9.78
C ASP A 30 22.79 10.33 -9.27
N ASP A 31 23.54 11.43 -9.07
CA ASP A 31 23.00 12.72 -8.65
C ASP A 31 22.12 13.36 -9.74
N ALA A 32 22.52 13.28 -10.99
CA ALA A 32 21.75 13.79 -12.12
C ALA A 32 20.42 13.02 -12.30
N LEU A 33 20.41 11.70 -12.06
CA LEU A 33 19.17 10.90 -12.07
C LEU A 33 18.24 11.32 -10.94
N PHE A 34 18.77 11.52 -9.74
CA PHE A 34 17.98 12.01 -8.60
C PHE A 34 17.36 13.37 -8.89
N ASP A 35 18.16 14.32 -9.36
CA ASP A 35 17.69 15.68 -9.66
C ASP A 35 16.63 15.70 -10.76
N MET A 36 16.80 14.92 -11.81
CA MET A 36 15.81 14.78 -12.88
C MET A 36 14.47 14.22 -12.36
N ARG A 37 14.52 13.17 -11.52
CA ARG A 37 13.31 12.60 -10.90
C ARG A 37 12.66 13.58 -9.93
N TRP A 38 13.47 14.29 -9.13
CA TRP A 38 12.97 15.35 -8.25
C TRP A 38 12.24 16.44 -9.03
N GLN A 39 12.85 17.01 -10.06
CA GLN A 39 12.24 18.06 -10.88
C GLN A 39 10.90 17.61 -11.49
N ARG A 40 10.82 16.36 -11.93
CA ARG A 40 9.58 15.77 -12.47
C ARG A 40 8.48 15.63 -11.41
N ALA A 41 8.84 15.23 -10.20
CA ALA A 41 7.89 14.90 -9.13
C ALA A 41 7.54 16.08 -8.22
N GLU A 42 8.39 17.12 -8.15
CA GLU A 42 8.30 18.19 -7.15
C GLU A 42 6.92 18.83 -7.07
N ARG A 43 6.31 19.18 -8.19
CA ARG A 43 4.99 19.81 -8.23
C ARG A 43 3.91 18.87 -7.67
N GLU A 44 3.99 17.59 -8.02
CA GLU A 44 3.02 16.57 -7.61
C GLU A 44 3.16 16.18 -6.14
N ILE A 45 4.31 16.47 -5.53
CA ILE A 45 4.57 16.34 -4.09
C ILE A 45 4.16 17.62 -3.37
N ARG A 46 4.62 18.78 -3.84
CA ARG A 46 4.42 20.10 -3.21
C ARG A 46 2.93 20.45 -3.06
N THR A 47 2.16 20.19 -4.12
CA THR A 47 0.75 20.60 -4.15
C THR A 47 -0.10 19.93 -3.06
N PRO A 48 -0.12 18.59 -2.91
CA PRO A 48 -0.83 17.94 -1.81
C PRO A 48 -0.25 18.30 -0.45
N LEU A 49 1.07 18.35 -0.29
CA LEU A 49 1.69 18.71 1.00
C LEU A 49 1.34 20.13 1.45
N ASN A 50 1.23 21.07 0.51
CA ASN A 50 0.80 22.44 0.85
C ASN A 50 -0.67 22.48 1.32
N ARG A 51 -1.55 21.66 0.72
CA ARG A 51 -2.94 21.53 1.20
C ARG A 51 -3.01 20.94 2.60
N LEU A 52 -2.21 19.92 2.87
CA LEU A 52 -2.21 19.21 4.14
C LEU A 52 -1.54 20.03 5.26
N TYR A 53 -0.36 20.58 4.97
CA TYR A 53 0.57 21.06 6.00
C TYR A 53 0.95 22.54 5.88
N GLY A 54 0.50 23.26 4.84
CA GLY A 54 0.92 24.64 4.60
C GLY A 54 0.53 25.63 5.71
N ARG A 55 -0.43 25.26 6.57
CA ARG A 55 -0.79 26.02 7.78
C ARG A 55 0.09 25.69 8.99
N ALA A 56 0.61 24.46 9.06
CA ALA A 56 1.42 23.98 10.18
C ALA A 56 2.90 24.29 9.99
N MET A 57 3.39 24.32 8.75
CA MET A 57 4.80 24.54 8.40
C MET A 57 4.91 25.25 7.04
N PRO A 58 5.83 26.23 6.87
CA PRO A 58 6.12 26.81 5.56
C PRO A 58 6.47 25.72 4.55
N ILE A 59 5.79 25.70 3.41
CA ILE A 59 5.93 24.61 2.42
C ILE A 59 7.37 24.45 1.91
N ASP A 60 8.09 25.55 1.72
CA ASP A 60 9.48 25.47 1.26
C ASP A 60 10.41 24.81 2.28
N GLN A 61 10.16 25.02 3.58
CA GLN A 61 10.86 24.33 4.66
C GLN A 61 10.55 22.82 4.64
N LEU A 62 9.28 22.46 4.48
CA LEU A 62 8.89 21.05 4.39
C LEU A 62 9.52 20.37 3.17
N MET A 63 9.50 21.03 2.00
CA MET A 63 10.08 20.50 0.77
C MET A 63 11.61 20.34 0.85
N ALA A 64 12.31 21.29 1.50
CA ALA A 64 13.74 21.17 1.72
C ALA A 64 14.08 19.95 2.58
N ARG A 65 13.41 19.76 3.70
CA ARG A 65 13.58 18.61 4.59
C ARG A 65 13.22 17.30 3.91
N LEU A 66 12.13 17.29 3.14
CA LEU A 66 11.75 16.13 2.34
C LEU A 66 12.85 15.74 1.36
N ARG A 67 13.41 16.72 0.62
CA ARG A 67 14.49 16.47 -0.33
C ARG A 67 15.73 15.87 0.35
N GLU A 68 16.05 16.30 1.56
CA GLU A 68 17.13 15.72 2.38
C GLU A 68 16.86 14.23 2.70
N VAL A 69 15.64 13.89 3.14
CA VAL A 69 15.24 12.49 3.39
C VAL A 69 15.40 11.66 2.11
N LEU A 70 14.89 12.16 0.98
CA LEU A 70 14.97 11.46 -0.30
C LEU A 70 16.42 11.27 -0.77
N ALA A 71 17.25 12.31 -0.70
CA ALA A 71 18.67 12.26 -1.08
C ALA A 71 19.45 11.26 -0.23
N LYS A 72 19.25 11.27 1.10
CA LYS A 72 19.82 10.29 2.02
C LYS A 72 19.46 8.86 1.63
N ARG A 73 18.21 8.59 1.32
CA ARG A 73 17.72 7.25 0.98
C ARG A 73 18.14 6.81 -0.42
N TRP A 74 18.19 7.74 -1.38
CA TRP A 74 18.78 7.47 -2.69
C TRP A 74 20.28 7.14 -2.60
N ALA A 75 21.07 7.89 -1.85
CA ALA A 75 22.48 7.62 -1.62
C ALA A 75 22.72 6.22 -1.00
N ALA A 76 21.82 5.80 -0.10
CA ALA A 76 21.87 4.49 0.55
C ALA A 76 21.23 3.34 -0.27
N ARG A 77 20.69 3.62 -1.48
CA ARG A 77 20.00 2.59 -2.27
C ARG A 77 21.00 1.60 -2.86
N PRO A 78 20.81 0.27 -2.64
CA PRO A 78 21.71 -0.78 -3.16
C PRO A 78 21.81 -0.78 -4.70
N ALA A 79 22.97 -1.15 -5.22
CA ALA A 79 23.24 -1.10 -6.66
C ALA A 79 22.31 -2.02 -7.49
N ASP A 80 21.94 -3.18 -6.97
CA ASP A 80 21.00 -4.10 -7.62
C ASP A 80 19.58 -3.53 -7.66
N LEU A 81 19.18 -2.75 -6.65
CA LEU A 81 17.89 -2.03 -6.64
C LEU A 81 17.92 -0.82 -7.56
N ARG A 82 19.04 -0.10 -7.69
CA ARG A 82 19.19 0.96 -8.70
C ARG A 82 19.08 0.42 -10.13
N LEU A 83 19.59 -0.77 -10.38
CA LEU A 83 19.41 -1.46 -11.67
C LEU A 83 17.93 -1.83 -11.89
N LEU A 84 17.23 -2.27 -10.85
CA LEU A 84 15.80 -2.53 -10.93
C LEU A 84 15.00 -1.23 -11.18
N ASP A 85 15.40 -0.12 -10.57
CA ASP A 85 14.79 1.20 -10.80
C ASP A 85 14.84 1.57 -12.28
N LEU A 86 16.01 1.43 -12.91
CA LEU A 86 16.17 1.71 -14.34
C LEU A 86 15.35 0.78 -15.22
N LYS A 87 15.27 -0.52 -14.87
CA LYS A 87 14.43 -1.46 -15.61
C LYS A 87 12.96 -1.09 -15.56
N ARG A 88 12.46 -0.66 -14.39
CA ARG A 88 11.06 -0.29 -14.20
C ARG A 88 10.73 1.11 -14.72
N ASP A 89 11.71 2.00 -14.79
CA ASP A 89 11.55 3.28 -15.51
C ASP A 89 11.31 3.03 -17.02
N LEU A 90 11.88 1.95 -17.59
CA LEU A 90 11.68 1.54 -18.98
C LEU A 90 10.39 0.73 -19.19
N ASP A 91 9.90 0.07 -18.15
CA ASP A 91 8.66 -0.70 -18.13
C ASP A 91 7.81 -0.31 -16.90
N PRO A 92 7.20 0.88 -16.90
CA PRO A 92 6.46 1.38 -15.73
C PRO A 92 5.17 0.60 -15.44
N HIS A 93 4.70 -0.21 -16.40
CA HIS A 93 3.48 -1.00 -16.30
C HIS A 93 3.73 -2.49 -15.98
N TRP A 94 4.94 -2.85 -15.55
CA TRP A 94 5.34 -4.24 -15.26
C TRP A 94 4.34 -5.00 -14.35
N PHE A 95 3.69 -4.28 -13.40
CA PHE A 95 2.73 -4.85 -12.46
C PHE A 95 1.33 -5.07 -13.06
N GLN A 96 1.07 -4.57 -14.27
CA GLN A 96 -0.17 -4.79 -15.04
C GLN A 96 -0.05 -5.97 -16.01
N SER A 97 1.07 -6.70 -15.99
CA SER A 97 1.27 -7.88 -16.83
C SER A 97 0.30 -9.00 -16.45
N SER A 98 -0.22 -9.70 -17.45
CA SER A 98 -1.03 -10.92 -17.28
C SER A 98 -0.26 -12.05 -16.57
N ASP A 99 1.07 -11.98 -16.54
CA ASP A 99 1.92 -12.95 -15.83
C ASP A 99 2.02 -12.69 -14.32
N MET A 100 1.37 -11.61 -13.82
CA MET A 100 1.38 -11.25 -12.41
C MET A 100 0.53 -12.21 -11.58
N ALA A 101 1.17 -13.22 -11.00
CA ALA A 101 0.55 -14.19 -10.11
C ALA A 101 1.08 -14.04 -8.68
N ALA A 102 0.15 -13.84 -7.73
CA ALA A 102 0.49 -13.57 -6.34
C ALA A 102 0.34 -14.79 -5.43
N TYR A 103 1.24 -14.91 -4.45
CA TYR A 103 1.14 -15.86 -3.34
C TYR A 103 1.32 -15.14 -2.01
N VAL A 104 0.33 -15.27 -1.12
CA VAL A 104 0.29 -14.60 0.20
C VAL A 104 0.52 -15.62 1.30
N PHE A 105 1.40 -15.33 2.26
CA PHE A 105 1.73 -16.26 3.32
C PHE A 105 2.29 -15.60 4.58
N TYR A 106 2.03 -16.22 5.73
CA TYR A 106 2.83 -16.00 6.93
C TYR A 106 4.14 -16.77 6.84
N VAL A 107 5.26 -16.12 7.14
CA VAL A 107 6.61 -16.71 6.99
C VAL A 107 6.79 -17.97 7.81
N ASP A 108 6.38 -17.95 9.08
CA ASP A 108 6.47 -19.09 10.00
C ASP A 108 5.65 -20.31 9.53
N ARG A 109 4.44 -20.07 9.01
CA ARG A 109 3.54 -21.14 8.55
C ARG A 109 3.96 -21.74 7.21
N PHE A 110 4.48 -20.89 6.32
CA PHE A 110 4.91 -21.32 4.98
C PHE A 110 6.25 -22.04 5.01
N ALA A 111 7.21 -21.52 5.79
CA ALA A 111 8.61 -21.92 5.67
C ALA A 111 9.40 -21.93 6.99
N GLY A 112 8.75 -21.61 8.11
CA GLY A 112 9.34 -21.52 9.45
C GLY A 112 10.06 -20.18 9.70
N ASP A 113 10.93 -19.77 8.78
CA ASP A 113 11.72 -18.55 8.90
C ASP A 113 12.07 -17.95 7.51
N MET A 114 12.74 -16.79 7.50
CA MET A 114 13.21 -16.13 6.27
C MET A 114 14.16 -17.01 5.46
N LYS A 115 15.02 -17.80 6.12
CA LYS A 115 15.93 -18.74 5.41
C LYS A 115 15.14 -19.85 4.74
N GLY A 116 14.07 -20.31 5.41
CA GLY A 116 13.13 -21.29 4.86
C GLY A 116 12.42 -20.75 3.62
N VAL A 117 11.95 -19.50 3.63
CA VAL A 117 11.39 -18.86 2.44
C VAL A 117 12.41 -18.89 1.29
N GLY A 118 13.66 -18.58 1.58
CA GLY A 118 14.73 -18.66 0.57
C GLY A 118 14.89 -20.06 -0.05
N ARG A 119 14.63 -21.14 0.71
CA ARG A 119 14.63 -22.52 0.19
C ARG A 119 13.38 -22.85 -0.63
N LYS A 120 12.26 -22.12 -0.42
CA LYS A 120 10.99 -22.30 -1.13
C LYS A 120 10.88 -21.52 -2.45
N ILE A 121 11.87 -20.72 -2.82
CA ILE A 121 11.86 -19.96 -4.08
C ILE A 121 11.66 -20.86 -5.31
N PRO A 122 12.33 -22.05 -5.45
CA PRO A 122 12.05 -22.93 -6.57
C PRO A 122 10.58 -23.38 -6.64
N TYR A 123 10.00 -23.73 -5.50
CA TYR A 123 8.57 -24.10 -5.42
C TYR A 123 7.64 -22.94 -5.89
N LEU A 124 7.91 -21.69 -5.46
CA LEU A 124 7.14 -20.54 -5.93
C LEU A 124 7.27 -20.31 -7.43
N ARG A 125 8.45 -20.51 -7.99
CA ARG A 125 8.68 -20.44 -9.45
C ARG A 125 7.94 -21.53 -10.20
N ASP A 126 7.95 -22.76 -9.71
CA ASP A 126 7.25 -23.89 -10.32
C ASP A 126 5.74 -23.69 -10.34
N LEU A 127 5.20 -22.93 -9.35
CA LEU A 127 3.82 -22.46 -9.33
C LEU A 127 3.55 -21.27 -10.26
N GLY A 128 4.54 -20.72 -10.94
CA GLY A 128 4.39 -19.52 -11.76
C GLY A 128 4.23 -18.23 -10.97
N ILE A 129 4.62 -18.20 -9.68
CA ILE A 129 4.48 -17.01 -8.82
C ILE A 129 5.52 -15.96 -9.19
N THR A 130 5.05 -14.75 -9.45
CA THR A 130 5.87 -13.57 -9.77
C THR A 130 5.78 -12.47 -8.71
N TYR A 131 4.87 -12.64 -7.72
CA TYR A 131 4.62 -11.70 -6.64
C TYR A 131 4.41 -12.46 -5.32
N ALA A 132 5.26 -12.24 -4.33
CA ALA A 132 5.19 -12.92 -3.04
C ALA A 132 4.91 -11.93 -1.91
N HIS A 133 3.76 -12.06 -1.27
CA HIS A 133 3.35 -11.19 -0.17
C HIS A 133 3.61 -11.87 1.17
N PHE A 134 4.58 -11.36 1.90
CA PHE A 134 4.84 -11.69 3.29
C PHE A 134 3.82 -10.96 4.18
N MET A 135 2.93 -11.72 4.82
CA MET A 135 2.08 -11.18 5.89
C MET A 135 2.96 -10.57 6.99
N PRO A 136 2.42 -9.76 7.92
CA PRO A 136 3.25 -8.94 8.79
C PRO A 136 4.47 -9.66 9.34
N CYS A 137 5.64 -9.14 9.02
CA CYS A 137 6.93 -9.73 9.39
C CYS A 137 7.88 -8.76 10.10
N LEU A 138 7.48 -7.49 10.24
CA LEU A 138 8.22 -6.51 11.02
C LEU A 138 8.07 -6.81 12.51
N MET A 139 8.92 -6.21 13.35
CA MET A 139 8.93 -6.45 14.79
C MET A 139 7.61 -6.04 15.44
N PRO A 140 6.77 -7.00 15.85
CA PRO A 140 5.51 -6.70 16.52
C PRO A 140 5.74 -6.47 18.01
N ARG A 141 4.74 -5.91 18.70
CA ARG A 141 4.70 -5.91 20.15
C ARG A 141 4.66 -7.33 20.74
N PRO A 142 5.12 -7.54 21.98
CA PRO A 142 5.00 -8.83 22.67
C PRO A 142 3.54 -9.16 22.99
N GLY A 143 3.22 -10.46 23.03
CA GLY A 143 1.88 -10.96 23.31
C GLY A 143 0.94 -10.83 22.13
N ASP A 144 -0.30 -10.40 22.37
CA ASP A 144 -1.27 -10.15 21.32
C ASP A 144 -0.83 -8.93 20.50
N SER A 145 -0.66 -9.12 19.22
CA SER A 145 -0.12 -8.13 18.29
C SER A 145 -1.01 -7.91 17.06
N ASP A 146 -2.26 -8.39 17.14
CA ASP A 146 -3.17 -8.33 15.98
C ASP A 146 -2.56 -8.97 14.72
N GLY A 147 -2.04 -10.20 14.86
CA GLY A 147 -1.40 -10.90 13.74
C GLY A 147 -0.10 -10.25 13.23
N GLY A 148 0.51 -9.35 13.99
CA GLY A 148 1.72 -8.62 13.65
C GLY A 148 1.49 -7.18 13.17
N TYR A 149 0.23 -6.72 13.09
CA TYR A 149 -0.10 -5.35 12.67
C TYR A 149 0.16 -4.30 13.76
N ALA A 150 0.31 -4.69 15.04
CA ALA A 150 0.80 -3.80 16.07
C ALA A 150 2.34 -3.72 16.02
N VAL A 151 2.88 -2.91 15.12
CA VAL A 151 4.33 -2.80 14.88
C VAL A 151 5.00 -1.97 15.97
N MET A 152 6.00 -2.56 16.63
CA MET A 152 6.83 -1.91 17.64
C MET A 152 8.11 -1.29 17.04
N ASP A 153 8.64 -1.89 15.97
CA ASP A 153 9.85 -1.39 15.30
C ASP A 153 9.84 -1.74 13.81
N TYR A 154 9.73 -0.72 12.97
CA TYR A 154 9.73 -0.87 11.50
C TYR A 154 11.13 -1.16 10.91
N THR A 155 12.18 -1.03 11.68
CA THR A 155 13.56 -1.25 11.21
C THR A 155 14.03 -2.68 11.41
N ARG A 156 13.24 -3.51 12.08
CA ARG A 156 13.57 -4.89 12.45
C ARG A 156 12.52 -5.86 11.94
N ILE A 157 12.99 -7.05 11.58
CA ILE A 157 12.12 -8.21 11.37
C ILE A 157 11.83 -8.86 12.73
N ASP A 158 10.66 -9.48 12.89
CA ASP A 158 10.33 -10.32 14.03
C ASP A 158 11.46 -11.34 14.27
N PRO A 159 12.10 -11.35 15.44
CA PRO A 159 13.23 -12.25 15.71
C PRO A 159 12.90 -13.73 15.54
N ARG A 160 11.64 -14.11 15.67
CA ARG A 160 11.16 -15.48 15.43
C ARG A 160 11.27 -15.86 13.95
N LEU A 161 11.18 -14.89 13.05
CA LEU A 161 11.23 -15.07 11.60
C LEU A 161 12.64 -14.86 11.02
N GLY A 162 13.53 -14.20 11.76
CA GLY A 162 14.90 -13.93 11.34
C GLY A 162 15.34 -12.48 11.58
N SER A 163 16.31 -12.03 10.80
CA SER A 163 16.86 -10.68 10.88
C SER A 163 16.59 -9.87 9.61
N MET A 164 16.78 -8.53 9.69
CA MET A 164 16.73 -7.67 8.51
C MET A 164 17.80 -8.07 7.45
N ALA A 165 18.93 -8.64 7.88
CA ALA A 165 19.93 -9.18 6.95
C ALA A 165 19.42 -10.45 6.24
N ASP A 166 18.65 -11.31 6.92
CA ASP A 166 18.02 -12.46 6.30
C ASP A 166 16.94 -12.01 5.29
N PHE A 167 16.13 -11.02 5.65
CA PHE A 167 15.15 -10.43 4.75
C PHE A 167 15.81 -9.89 3.47
N ARG A 168 16.85 -9.07 3.58
CA ARG A 168 17.60 -8.56 2.40
C ARG A 168 18.12 -9.69 1.50
N ARG A 169 18.64 -10.76 2.08
CA ARG A 169 19.11 -11.93 1.30
C ARG A 169 17.97 -12.65 0.57
N VAL A 170 16.82 -12.79 1.22
CA VAL A 170 15.66 -13.46 0.61
C VAL A 170 15.08 -12.61 -0.51
N THR A 171 14.87 -11.30 -0.29
CA THR A 171 14.34 -10.39 -1.33
C THR A 171 15.29 -10.33 -2.54
N GLN A 172 16.60 -10.30 -2.33
CA GLN A 172 17.58 -10.36 -3.42
C GLN A 172 17.46 -11.65 -4.22
N LYS A 173 17.32 -12.81 -3.55
CA LYS A 173 17.14 -14.10 -4.22
C LYS A 173 15.81 -14.18 -4.98
N MET A 174 14.73 -13.65 -4.40
CA MET A 174 13.42 -13.57 -5.07
C MET A 174 13.50 -12.72 -6.33
N ARG A 175 14.09 -11.54 -6.25
CA ARG A 175 14.30 -10.65 -7.40
C ARG A 175 15.11 -11.31 -8.50
N ALA A 176 16.18 -12.03 -8.15
CA ALA A 176 16.97 -12.82 -9.11
C ALA A 176 16.17 -13.95 -9.75
N ALA A 177 15.10 -14.42 -9.09
CA ALA A 177 14.19 -15.44 -9.59
C ALA A 177 12.96 -14.87 -10.31
N GLY A 178 12.85 -13.55 -10.49
CA GLY A 178 11.71 -12.89 -11.12
C GLY A 178 10.49 -12.74 -10.21
N ILE A 179 10.67 -12.85 -8.88
CA ILE A 179 9.58 -12.74 -7.90
C ILE A 179 9.72 -11.42 -7.14
N SER A 180 8.71 -10.56 -7.23
CA SER A 180 8.65 -9.27 -6.51
C SER A 180 8.16 -9.48 -5.08
N PRO A 181 8.97 -9.13 -4.05
CA PRO A 181 8.53 -9.23 -2.65
C PRO A 181 7.64 -8.07 -2.25
N CYS A 182 6.53 -8.39 -1.59
CA CYS A 182 5.61 -7.47 -0.93
C CYS A 182 5.64 -7.67 0.58
N ILE A 183 5.57 -6.58 1.34
CA ILE A 183 5.37 -6.59 2.80
C ILE A 183 4.30 -5.60 3.21
N ASP A 184 3.72 -5.83 4.39
CA ASP A 184 2.80 -4.88 5.02
C ASP A 184 3.54 -3.67 5.58
N MET A 185 2.97 -2.49 5.38
CA MET A 185 3.38 -1.23 5.98
C MET A 185 2.18 -0.59 6.67
N VAL A 186 2.15 -0.66 8.00
CA VAL A 186 1.08 -0.09 8.80
C VAL A 186 1.26 1.41 8.87
N LEU A 187 0.26 2.17 8.41
CA LEU A 187 0.31 3.64 8.31
C LEU A 187 -0.56 4.34 9.35
N ASN A 188 -1.69 3.73 9.74
CA ASN A 188 -2.62 4.39 10.64
C ASN A 188 -2.11 4.50 12.07
N HIS A 189 -1.38 3.49 12.56
CA HIS A 189 -1.02 3.37 13.97
C HIS A 189 0.34 2.71 14.17
N THR A 190 0.85 2.78 15.40
CA THR A 190 1.95 1.95 15.89
C THR A 190 1.49 1.15 17.10
N ALA A 191 2.28 0.15 17.51
CA ALA A 191 2.10 -0.44 18.85
C ALA A 191 2.36 0.60 19.93
N LYS A 192 1.70 0.49 21.07
CA LYS A 192 1.95 1.34 22.25
C LYS A 192 3.36 1.17 22.84
N GLU A 193 4.09 0.14 22.45
CA GLU A 193 5.49 -0.13 22.78
C GLU A 193 6.48 0.40 21.73
N HIS A 194 6.02 1.14 20.73
CA HIS A 194 6.89 1.80 19.77
C HIS A 194 7.73 2.88 20.45
N ALA A 195 8.99 3.05 20.03
CA ALA A 195 9.91 4.03 20.64
C ALA A 195 9.36 5.47 20.66
N TRP A 196 8.50 5.85 19.70
CA TRP A 196 7.82 7.14 19.71
C TRP A 196 6.79 7.24 20.84
N ALA A 197 6.05 6.15 21.11
CA ALA A 197 5.05 6.09 22.15
C ALA A 197 5.72 6.11 23.54
N ASP A 198 6.86 5.41 23.71
CA ASP A 198 7.65 5.45 24.94
C ASP A 198 8.15 6.86 25.25
N ARG A 199 8.63 7.59 24.25
CA ARG A 199 9.05 9.00 24.42
C ARG A 199 7.86 9.92 24.70
N ALA A 200 6.72 9.70 24.06
CA ALA A 200 5.50 10.45 24.36
C ALA A 200 5.06 10.25 25.80
N ARG A 201 5.09 9.02 26.33
CA ARG A 201 4.83 8.71 27.74
C ARG A 201 5.84 9.35 28.69
N ALA A 202 7.10 9.44 28.28
CA ALA A 202 8.13 10.12 29.05
C ALA A 202 7.97 11.66 29.09
N GLY A 203 6.90 12.19 28.45
CA GLY A 203 6.61 13.62 28.47
C GLY A 203 7.29 14.43 27.35
N ASP A 204 7.92 13.78 26.36
CA ASP A 204 8.56 14.48 25.24
C ASP A 204 7.48 15.14 24.34
N PRO A 205 7.40 16.49 24.32
CA PRO A 205 6.34 17.20 23.61
C PRO A 205 6.42 17.05 22.08
N PHE A 206 7.59 16.71 21.55
CA PHE A 206 7.76 16.43 20.14
C PHE A 206 7.05 15.12 19.77
N TYR A 207 7.25 14.04 20.53
CA TYR A 207 6.63 12.75 20.26
C TYR A 207 5.18 12.65 20.74
N GLN A 208 4.74 13.44 21.71
CA GLN A 208 3.32 13.56 22.03
C GLN A 208 2.51 14.03 20.81
N LYS A 209 3.07 14.90 19.97
CA LYS A 209 2.42 15.35 18.73
C LYS A 209 2.38 14.29 17.61
N PHE A 210 3.06 13.14 17.77
CA PHE A 210 2.99 12.04 16.82
C PHE A 210 1.69 11.25 16.92
N TYR A 211 0.99 11.34 18.06
CA TYR A 211 -0.24 10.64 18.36
C TYR A 211 -1.41 11.60 18.56
N ARG A 212 -2.62 11.07 18.45
CA ARG A 212 -3.84 11.78 18.81
C ARG A 212 -4.07 11.60 20.31
N LEU A 213 -3.73 12.62 21.09
CA LEU A 213 -3.81 12.62 22.56
C LEU A 213 -4.74 13.74 23.03
N TYR A 214 -5.53 13.45 24.07
CA TYR A 214 -6.50 14.38 24.66
C TYR A 214 -6.36 14.39 26.16
N ASP A 215 -6.46 15.59 26.78
CA ASP A 215 -6.31 15.77 28.23
C ASP A 215 -7.58 15.37 29.00
N ASP A 216 -8.74 15.46 28.34
CA ASP A 216 -10.04 15.11 28.92
C ASP A 216 -10.90 14.34 27.89
N PRO A 217 -12.01 13.69 28.31
CA PRO A 217 -12.83 12.88 27.43
C PRO A 217 -13.82 13.69 26.56
N ALA A 218 -13.91 15.00 26.69
CA ALA A 218 -14.97 15.77 26.02
C ALA A 218 -14.85 15.70 24.50
N GLU A 219 -13.65 15.93 23.96
CA GLU A 219 -13.42 15.84 22.50
C GLU A 219 -13.49 14.39 22.01
N PRO A 220 -12.87 13.35 22.65
CA PRO A 220 -13.15 11.95 22.39
C PRO A 220 -14.63 11.58 22.29
N LEU A 221 -15.44 11.97 23.27
CA LEU A 221 -16.89 11.69 23.29
C LEU A 221 -17.64 12.38 22.14
N GLU A 222 -17.18 13.54 21.69
CA GLU A 222 -17.76 14.21 20.52
C GLU A 222 -17.44 13.44 19.23
N PHE A 223 -16.22 12.94 19.07
CA PHE A 223 -15.83 12.07 17.96
C PHE A 223 -16.64 10.77 17.94
N GLU A 224 -16.82 10.12 19.09
CA GLU A 224 -17.55 8.83 19.20
C GLU A 224 -18.99 8.92 18.66
N LYS A 225 -19.61 10.09 18.58
CA LYS A 225 -20.95 10.24 18.01
C LYS A 225 -21.04 9.89 16.52
N THR A 226 -19.92 9.93 15.80
CA THR A 226 -19.87 9.69 14.35
C THR A 226 -18.94 8.55 13.95
N LEU A 227 -18.09 8.09 14.85
CA LEU A 227 -17.15 7.00 14.58
C LEU A 227 -17.83 5.64 14.57
N GLN A 228 -17.28 4.74 13.80
CA GLN A 228 -17.63 3.31 13.81
C GLN A 228 -16.58 2.52 14.57
N GLU A 229 -17.02 1.57 15.38
CA GLU A 229 -16.11 0.63 16.03
C GLU A 229 -15.71 -0.48 15.06
N VAL A 230 -14.40 -0.67 14.87
CA VAL A 230 -13.89 -1.71 13.97
C VAL A 230 -13.96 -3.08 14.63
N PHE A 231 -13.64 -3.16 15.92
CA PHE A 231 -13.64 -4.41 16.71
C PHE A 231 -14.52 -4.31 17.97
N PRO A 232 -15.84 -4.10 17.87
CA PRO A 232 -16.70 -3.80 19.02
C PRO A 232 -16.70 -4.87 20.11
N ASN A 233 -16.46 -6.13 19.75
CA ASN A 233 -16.42 -7.27 20.68
C ASN A 233 -15.08 -7.47 21.39
N GLN A 234 -14.01 -6.80 20.95
CA GLN A 234 -12.64 -7.00 21.44
C GLN A 234 -12.02 -5.74 21.99
N ALA A 235 -12.30 -4.62 21.35
CA ALA A 235 -11.80 -3.29 21.70
C ALA A 235 -12.95 -2.29 21.47
N PRO A 236 -13.95 -2.22 22.37
CA PRO A 236 -15.05 -1.29 22.26
C PRO A 236 -14.54 0.14 22.42
N GLY A 237 -15.13 1.07 21.64
CA GLY A 237 -14.72 2.47 21.57
C GLY A 237 -13.49 2.69 20.69
N ASN A 238 -13.20 3.96 20.45
CA ASN A 238 -12.04 4.39 19.63
C ASN A 238 -10.99 5.14 20.46
N PHE A 239 -11.12 5.16 21.79
CA PHE A 239 -10.21 5.87 22.67
C PHE A 239 -9.87 5.03 23.89
N THR A 240 -8.59 5.03 24.27
CA THR A 240 -8.09 4.32 25.45
C THR A 240 -7.39 5.30 26.39
N PHE A 241 -7.70 5.25 27.67
CA PHE A 241 -6.99 6.07 28.67
C PHE A 241 -5.63 5.44 29.01
N ASP A 242 -4.56 6.21 28.86
CA ASP A 242 -3.21 5.82 29.29
C ASP A 242 -2.93 6.44 30.66
N GLU A 243 -2.92 5.59 31.68
CA GLU A 243 -2.73 6.02 33.07
C GLU A 243 -1.35 6.68 33.32
N THR A 244 -0.33 6.28 32.55
CA THR A 244 1.02 6.83 32.70
C THR A 244 1.10 8.29 32.28
N MET A 245 0.40 8.64 31.18
CA MET A 245 0.33 10.02 30.70
C MET A 245 -0.82 10.81 31.32
N GLY A 246 -1.83 10.14 31.87
CA GLY A 246 -3.08 10.76 32.27
C GLY A 246 -3.87 11.34 31.10
N LYS A 247 -3.78 10.72 29.91
CA LYS A 247 -4.37 11.19 28.66
C LYS A 247 -5.18 10.11 27.96
N TRP A 248 -6.19 10.53 27.22
CA TRP A 248 -6.89 9.69 26.27
C TRP A 248 -6.10 9.59 24.96
N VAL A 249 -5.96 8.38 24.44
CA VAL A 249 -5.25 8.08 23.19
C VAL A 249 -6.25 7.56 22.18
N TRP A 250 -6.18 8.03 20.94
CA TRP A 250 -6.97 7.45 19.85
C TRP A 250 -6.49 6.06 19.48
N THR A 251 -7.40 5.07 19.50
CA THR A 251 -7.11 3.65 19.26
C THR A 251 -8.20 3.02 18.38
N THR A 252 -8.17 3.31 17.09
CA THR A 252 -9.19 2.87 16.12
C THR A 252 -9.40 1.34 16.11
N PHE A 253 -8.35 0.54 16.33
CA PHE A 253 -8.41 -0.92 16.21
C PHE A 253 -8.36 -1.60 17.57
N ASN A 254 -7.19 -1.70 18.19
CA ASN A 254 -7.03 -2.29 19.51
C ASN A 254 -6.44 -1.29 20.49
N THR A 255 -6.70 -1.47 21.78
CA THR A 255 -6.21 -0.59 22.85
C THR A 255 -4.68 -0.41 22.89
N PHE A 256 -3.97 -1.31 22.25
CA PHE A 256 -2.51 -1.28 22.13
C PHE A 256 -2.00 -0.74 20.77
N GLN A 257 -2.90 -0.29 19.87
CA GLN A 257 -2.59 0.29 18.58
C GLN A 257 -2.93 1.78 18.62
N TRP A 258 -1.92 2.63 18.78
CA TRP A 258 -2.06 4.06 18.93
C TRP A 258 -2.04 4.78 17.59
N ASP A 259 -3.13 5.48 17.25
CA ASP A 259 -3.28 6.17 15.98
C ASP A 259 -2.32 7.35 15.84
N LEU A 260 -1.63 7.38 14.70
CA LEU A 260 -0.70 8.45 14.33
C LEU A 260 -1.45 9.73 13.96
N ASN A 261 -0.88 10.85 14.35
CA ASN A 261 -1.40 12.17 14.00
C ASN A 261 -0.88 12.64 12.63
N TRP A 262 -1.56 12.26 11.57
CA TRP A 262 -1.21 12.63 10.21
C TRP A 262 -1.37 14.12 9.87
N GLU A 263 -1.94 14.94 10.76
CA GLU A 263 -1.90 16.41 10.65
C GLU A 263 -0.51 16.98 10.96
N ASN A 264 0.36 16.18 11.58
CA ASN A 264 1.72 16.55 11.88
C ASN A 264 2.67 16.21 10.73
N PRO A 265 3.32 17.19 10.06
CA PRO A 265 4.27 16.95 8.96
C PRO A 265 5.47 16.10 9.39
N GLU A 266 5.81 16.06 10.69
CA GLU A 266 6.89 15.22 11.22
C GLU A 266 6.54 13.73 11.10
N VAL A 267 5.28 13.36 11.31
CA VAL A 267 4.80 11.99 11.09
C VAL A 267 4.95 11.59 9.63
N PHE A 268 4.55 12.48 8.69
CA PHE A 268 4.72 12.23 7.26
C PHE A 268 6.19 11.98 6.89
N LEU A 269 7.12 12.84 7.34
CA LEU A 269 8.55 12.69 7.05
C LEU A 269 9.14 11.41 7.66
N ALA A 270 8.78 11.09 8.91
CA ALA A 270 9.26 9.90 9.61
C ALA A 270 8.75 8.60 8.96
N ILE A 271 7.49 8.55 8.60
CA ILE A 271 6.90 7.38 7.91
C ILE A 271 7.49 7.22 6.51
N LEU A 272 7.68 8.31 5.75
CA LEU A 272 8.32 8.24 4.44
C LEU A 272 9.77 7.72 4.53
N ASP A 273 10.53 8.16 5.54
CA ASP A 273 11.89 7.64 5.78
C ASP A 273 11.89 6.12 6.04
N ILE A 274 10.89 5.62 6.81
CA ILE A 274 10.68 4.19 7.06
C ILE A 274 10.33 3.46 5.75
N ILE A 275 9.37 3.96 4.97
CA ILE A 275 8.97 3.39 3.67
C ILE A 275 10.19 3.20 2.77
N LEU A 276 11.00 4.24 2.61
CA LEU A 276 12.20 4.20 1.77
C LEU A 276 13.30 3.28 2.34
N ASN A 277 13.37 3.15 3.68
CA ASN A 277 14.27 2.18 4.31
C ASN A 277 13.87 0.74 3.98
N LEU A 278 12.58 0.41 4.03
CA LEU A 278 12.06 -0.91 3.67
C LEU A 278 12.23 -1.18 2.16
N ALA A 279 12.00 -0.19 1.32
CA ALA A 279 12.29 -0.26 -0.11
C ALA A 279 13.78 -0.56 -0.37
N ASN A 280 14.70 0.06 0.39
CA ASN A 280 16.14 -0.20 0.32
C ASN A 280 16.54 -1.55 0.94
N ALA A 281 15.70 -2.12 1.79
CA ALA A 281 15.87 -3.50 2.27
C ALA A 281 15.40 -4.55 1.25
N GLY A 282 14.77 -4.12 0.14
CA GLY A 282 14.37 -4.98 -0.97
C GLY A 282 12.88 -5.24 -1.09
N ALA A 283 12.04 -4.55 -0.31
CA ALA A 283 10.60 -4.55 -0.55
C ALA A 283 10.31 -3.82 -1.86
N GLU A 284 9.63 -4.49 -2.79
CA GLU A 284 9.29 -3.94 -4.11
C GLU A 284 7.84 -3.47 -4.18
N VAL A 285 6.99 -4.08 -3.36
CA VAL A 285 5.62 -3.66 -3.14
C VAL A 285 5.40 -3.44 -1.65
N LEU A 286 4.82 -2.33 -1.28
CA LEU A 286 4.37 -2.08 0.09
C LEU A 286 2.84 -2.09 0.13
N ARG A 287 2.28 -3.05 0.84
CA ARG A 287 0.85 -3.06 1.12
C ARG A 287 0.60 -2.11 2.29
N LEU A 288 -0.07 -1.02 2.00
CA LEU A 288 -0.39 0.03 2.95
C LEU A 288 -1.63 -0.37 3.75
N ASP A 289 -1.42 -0.71 5.01
CA ASP A 289 -2.47 -1.17 5.91
C ASP A 289 -3.30 -0.01 6.45
N ALA A 290 -4.61 -0.24 6.55
CA ALA A 290 -5.59 0.64 7.21
C ALA A 290 -5.60 2.10 6.70
N VAL A 291 -5.28 2.32 5.41
CA VAL A 291 -5.14 3.67 4.84
C VAL A 291 -6.40 4.52 4.95
N ALA A 292 -7.57 3.91 5.01
CA ALA A 292 -8.83 4.63 5.08
C ALA A 292 -8.95 5.51 6.34
N PHE A 293 -8.27 5.16 7.42
CA PHE A 293 -8.40 5.76 8.74
C PHE A 293 -7.35 6.83 9.06
N MET A 294 -6.41 7.12 8.17
CA MET A 294 -5.24 7.97 8.48
C MET A 294 -5.59 9.40 8.88
N TRP A 295 -6.65 10.00 8.34
CA TRP A 295 -7.02 11.39 8.64
C TRP A 295 -8.25 11.47 9.53
N LYS A 296 -8.24 12.39 10.51
CA LYS A 296 -9.31 12.55 11.47
C LYS A 296 -9.94 13.94 11.35
N ARG A 297 -11.28 13.98 11.30
CA ARG A 297 -12.03 15.25 11.25
C ARG A 297 -13.32 15.13 12.06
N MET A 298 -13.51 16.05 13.01
CA MET A 298 -14.72 16.11 13.82
C MET A 298 -15.99 16.18 12.94
N GLY A 299 -17.03 15.44 13.35
CA GLY A 299 -18.30 15.39 12.64
C GLY A 299 -18.31 14.52 11.37
N THR A 300 -17.25 13.72 11.16
CA THR A 300 -17.19 12.70 10.11
C THR A 300 -16.95 11.32 10.73
N ASP A 301 -17.08 10.25 9.93
CA ASP A 301 -16.70 8.89 10.34
C ASP A 301 -15.18 8.66 10.36
N CYS A 302 -14.38 9.68 10.03
CA CYS A 302 -12.92 9.62 9.92
C CYS A 302 -12.40 8.53 8.99
N GLN A 303 -13.17 8.19 7.95
CA GLN A 303 -12.77 7.21 6.93
C GLN A 303 -12.79 7.85 5.53
N ASN A 304 -11.85 7.44 4.69
CA ASN A 304 -11.78 7.82 3.26
C ASN A 304 -11.78 9.35 3.00
N LEU A 305 -11.33 10.13 3.95
CA LEU A 305 -11.29 11.58 3.80
C LEU A 305 -10.34 12.00 2.66
N PRO A 306 -10.61 13.11 1.97
CA PRO A 306 -9.82 13.56 0.82
C PRO A 306 -8.33 13.72 1.10
N GLU A 307 -7.98 14.03 2.33
CA GLU A 307 -6.59 14.20 2.80
C GLU A 307 -5.80 12.89 2.73
N VAL A 308 -6.47 11.74 2.88
CA VAL A 308 -5.83 10.42 2.72
C VAL A 308 -5.25 10.28 1.32
N HIS A 309 -5.99 10.67 0.29
CA HIS A 309 -5.52 10.58 -1.10
C HIS A 309 -4.41 11.59 -1.39
N ASP A 310 -4.43 12.77 -0.75
CA ASP A 310 -3.32 13.74 -0.84
C ASP A 310 -2.04 13.18 -0.18
N ILE A 311 -2.14 12.51 0.97
CA ILE A 311 -1.01 11.84 1.63
C ILE A 311 -0.45 10.72 0.75
N LEU A 312 -1.32 9.85 0.23
CA LEU A 312 -0.92 8.74 -0.63
C LEU A 312 -0.25 9.22 -1.92
N GLN A 313 -0.75 10.30 -2.54
CA GLN A 313 -0.09 10.91 -3.68
C GLN A 313 1.30 11.43 -3.30
N ALA A 314 1.42 12.15 -2.20
CA ALA A 314 2.72 12.67 -1.77
C ALA A 314 3.73 11.56 -1.48
N ILE A 315 3.32 10.47 -0.82
CA ILE A 315 4.17 9.28 -0.58
C ILE A 315 4.59 8.62 -1.89
N ASN A 316 3.65 8.36 -2.81
CA ASN A 316 3.94 7.69 -4.08
C ASN A 316 4.92 8.52 -4.93
N GLN A 317 4.65 9.82 -5.08
CA GLN A 317 5.48 10.71 -5.87
C GLN A 317 6.86 10.94 -5.22
N ALA A 318 6.95 11.00 -3.90
CA ALA A 318 8.23 11.06 -3.19
C ALA A 318 9.04 9.76 -3.36
N ALA A 319 8.39 8.60 -3.25
CA ALA A 319 9.05 7.31 -3.48
C ALA A 319 9.56 7.18 -4.93
N SER A 320 8.87 7.72 -5.92
CA SER A 320 9.30 7.71 -7.33
C SER A 320 10.62 8.45 -7.57
N VAL A 321 11.06 9.30 -6.64
CA VAL A 321 12.36 9.98 -6.69
C VAL A 321 13.49 9.08 -6.20
N ALA A 322 13.33 8.47 -5.00
CA ALA A 322 14.40 7.78 -4.28
C ALA A 322 14.35 6.24 -4.40
N ALA A 323 13.21 5.68 -4.78
CA ALA A 323 12.99 4.24 -4.94
C ALA A 323 11.93 3.95 -6.01
N PRO A 324 12.14 4.35 -7.28
CA PRO A 324 11.10 4.34 -8.33
C PRO A 324 10.60 2.95 -8.70
N ALA A 325 11.36 1.91 -8.42
CA ALA A 325 10.89 0.54 -8.62
C ALA A 325 9.85 0.07 -7.59
N THR A 326 9.63 0.85 -6.52
CA THR A 326 8.68 0.48 -5.45
C THR A 326 7.28 0.97 -5.81
N ILE A 327 6.29 0.09 -5.68
CA ILE A 327 4.87 0.40 -5.86
C ILE A 327 4.08 0.19 -4.57
N PHE A 328 2.89 0.78 -4.51
CA PHE A 328 2.02 0.75 -3.36
C PHE A 328 0.72 0.02 -3.65
N LYS A 329 0.30 -0.82 -2.71
CA LYS A 329 -0.98 -1.51 -2.72
C LYS A 329 -1.83 -1.04 -1.54
N ALA A 330 -2.95 -0.36 -1.83
CA ALA A 330 -3.87 0.08 -0.80
C ALA A 330 -4.65 -1.10 -0.20
N GLU A 331 -4.74 -1.10 1.13
CA GLU A 331 -5.75 -1.87 1.84
C GLU A 331 -6.82 -0.90 2.33
N ALA A 332 -7.95 -0.94 1.63
CA ALA A 332 -9.14 -0.18 1.93
C ALA A 332 -10.36 -1.09 1.74
N ILE A 333 -10.96 -1.54 2.84
CA ILE A 333 -12.18 -2.35 2.82
C ILE A 333 -13.36 -1.41 2.89
N VAL A 334 -13.74 -0.88 1.74
CA VAL A 334 -14.72 0.21 1.60
C VAL A 334 -15.68 -0.08 0.46
N GLY A 335 -16.76 0.67 0.39
CA GLY A 335 -17.74 0.56 -0.71
C GLY A 335 -17.10 0.84 -2.09
N PRO A 336 -17.71 0.34 -3.18
CA PRO A 336 -17.14 0.46 -4.53
C PRO A 336 -16.76 1.88 -4.94
N HIS A 337 -17.60 2.85 -4.66
CA HIS A 337 -17.37 4.26 -5.01
C HIS A 337 -16.25 4.91 -4.20
N GLN A 338 -15.91 4.38 -3.01
CA GLN A 338 -14.82 4.84 -2.18
C GLN A 338 -13.51 4.12 -2.51
N LEU A 339 -13.57 2.95 -3.16
CA LEU A 339 -12.39 2.14 -3.47
C LEU A 339 -11.61 2.69 -4.67
N VAL A 340 -12.30 3.09 -5.73
CA VAL A 340 -11.69 3.63 -6.96
C VAL A 340 -10.72 4.80 -6.71
N PRO A 341 -11.02 5.77 -5.83
CA PRO A 341 -10.07 6.85 -5.49
C PRO A 341 -8.69 6.40 -5.02
N TYR A 342 -8.55 5.22 -4.40
CA TYR A 342 -7.24 4.67 -4.00
C TYR A 342 -6.37 4.24 -5.18
N LEU A 343 -6.96 3.97 -6.35
CA LEU A 343 -6.26 3.71 -7.61
C LEU A 343 -6.10 4.99 -8.45
N GLY A 344 -6.63 6.11 -7.96
CA GLY A 344 -6.50 7.43 -8.55
C GLY A 344 -7.71 7.84 -9.38
N ALA A 345 -8.38 8.88 -8.91
CA ALA A 345 -9.48 9.53 -9.60
C ALA A 345 -9.26 11.05 -9.66
N GLY A 346 -9.79 11.70 -10.69
CA GLY A 346 -9.68 13.15 -10.85
C GLY A 346 -8.23 13.64 -10.81
N ARG A 347 -7.93 14.58 -9.90
CA ARG A 347 -6.58 15.15 -9.75
C ARG A 347 -5.50 14.13 -9.32
N HIS A 348 -5.91 13.01 -8.76
CA HIS A 348 -5.03 11.94 -8.26
C HIS A 348 -4.79 10.82 -9.27
N ALA A 349 -5.38 10.91 -10.48
CA ALA A 349 -5.28 9.88 -11.52
C ALA A 349 -3.82 9.51 -11.83
N GLY A 350 -3.48 8.22 -11.65
CA GLY A 350 -2.15 7.65 -11.88
C GLY A 350 -1.07 8.05 -10.87
N LYS A 351 -1.43 8.63 -9.70
CA LYS A 351 -0.47 9.24 -8.77
C LYS A 351 -0.57 8.75 -7.32
N VAL A 352 -1.52 7.88 -7.01
CA VAL A 352 -1.73 7.31 -5.65
C VAL A 352 -1.22 5.89 -5.57
N CYS A 353 -2.05 4.90 -5.20
CA CYS A 353 -1.61 3.53 -5.18
C CYS A 353 -1.65 2.89 -6.57
N ASN A 354 -0.71 2.00 -6.82
CA ASN A 354 -0.63 1.25 -8.07
C ASN A 354 -1.54 0.02 -8.05
N LEU A 355 -1.81 -0.52 -6.85
CA LEU A 355 -2.69 -1.66 -6.65
C LEU A 355 -3.70 -1.36 -5.53
N ALA A 356 -4.88 -1.94 -5.63
CA ALA A 356 -5.84 -2.05 -4.53
C ALA A 356 -6.54 -3.40 -4.59
N TYR A 357 -7.00 -3.89 -3.44
CA TYR A 357 -7.77 -5.13 -3.40
C TYR A 357 -9.16 -4.94 -3.98
N HIS A 358 -9.56 -5.83 -4.89
CA HIS A 358 -10.90 -5.80 -5.47
C HIS A 358 -11.91 -6.53 -4.57
N ASN A 359 -12.20 -5.94 -3.40
CA ASN A 359 -13.10 -6.52 -2.39
C ASN A 359 -14.47 -6.87 -2.95
N SER A 360 -15.04 -5.97 -3.77
CA SER A 360 -16.36 -6.18 -4.37
C SER A 360 -16.38 -7.39 -5.30
N LEU A 361 -15.35 -7.60 -6.11
CA LEU A 361 -15.27 -8.78 -6.98
C LEU A 361 -15.22 -10.06 -6.13
N MET A 362 -14.44 -10.08 -5.06
CA MET A 362 -14.37 -11.25 -4.16
C MET A 362 -15.73 -11.58 -3.56
N VAL A 363 -16.47 -10.59 -3.05
CA VAL A 363 -17.81 -10.78 -2.48
C VAL A 363 -18.80 -11.24 -3.54
N GLN A 364 -18.81 -10.59 -4.71
CA GLN A 364 -19.73 -10.93 -5.80
C GLN A 364 -19.42 -12.30 -6.40
N PHE A 365 -18.16 -12.71 -6.45
CA PHE A 365 -17.76 -14.03 -6.89
C PHE A 365 -18.36 -15.13 -6.00
N TRP A 366 -18.25 -15.00 -4.67
CA TRP A 366 -18.87 -15.95 -3.74
C TRP A 366 -20.40 -15.92 -3.77
N SER A 367 -21.00 -14.73 -3.93
CA SER A 367 -22.44 -14.58 -4.10
C SER A 367 -22.92 -15.30 -5.36
N ALA A 368 -22.24 -15.09 -6.50
CA ALA A 368 -22.59 -15.73 -7.77
C ALA A 368 -22.46 -17.27 -7.69
N LEU A 369 -21.42 -17.78 -7.03
CA LEU A 369 -21.27 -19.23 -6.82
C LEU A 369 -22.38 -19.80 -5.95
N ALA A 370 -22.77 -19.13 -4.89
CA ALA A 370 -23.83 -19.58 -3.96
C ALA A 370 -25.21 -19.53 -4.59
N SER A 371 -25.54 -18.44 -5.30
CA SER A 371 -26.85 -18.24 -5.93
C SER A 371 -26.97 -18.92 -7.30
N ARG A 372 -25.83 -19.27 -7.94
CA ARG A 372 -25.73 -19.70 -9.34
C ARG A 372 -26.25 -18.67 -10.33
N GLU A 373 -26.10 -17.38 -9.98
CA GLU A 373 -26.60 -16.24 -10.71
C GLU A 373 -25.51 -15.15 -10.77
N THR A 374 -25.23 -14.60 -11.95
CA THR A 374 -24.16 -13.62 -12.18
C THR A 374 -24.65 -12.20 -12.47
N SER A 375 -25.95 -12.00 -12.60
CA SER A 375 -26.53 -10.70 -12.97
C SER A 375 -26.16 -9.59 -12.01
N LEU A 376 -26.21 -9.86 -10.68
CA LEU A 376 -25.82 -8.89 -9.67
C LEU A 376 -24.32 -8.54 -9.77
N MET A 377 -23.46 -9.53 -9.96
CA MET A 377 -22.02 -9.31 -10.13
C MET A 377 -21.75 -8.43 -11.37
N THR A 378 -22.38 -8.77 -12.50
CA THR A 378 -22.24 -8.01 -13.74
C THR A 378 -22.69 -6.56 -13.59
N ASP A 379 -23.84 -6.34 -12.93
CA ASP A 379 -24.41 -5.01 -12.69
C ASP A 379 -23.50 -4.17 -11.79
N VAL A 380 -23.04 -4.73 -10.67
CA VAL A 380 -22.13 -4.03 -9.72
C VAL A 380 -20.82 -3.66 -10.42
N LEU A 381 -20.22 -4.58 -11.16
CA LEU A 381 -18.95 -4.31 -11.86
C LEU A 381 -19.12 -3.23 -12.92
N ALA A 382 -20.18 -3.31 -13.73
CA ALA A 382 -20.43 -2.34 -14.81
C ALA A 382 -20.74 -0.92 -14.29
N ARG A 383 -21.43 -0.81 -13.15
CA ARG A 383 -21.83 0.51 -12.63
C ARG A 383 -20.73 1.23 -11.84
N HIS A 384 -19.87 0.49 -11.14
CA HIS A 384 -19.02 1.09 -10.12
C HIS A 384 -17.54 1.06 -10.45
N PHE A 385 -17.12 0.28 -11.44
CA PHE A 385 -15.70 0.10 -11.71
C PHE A 385 -15.36 0.52 -13.15
N PRO A 386 -14.27 1.29 -13.33
CA PRO A 386 -13.80 1.69 -14.64
C PRO A 386 -13.16 0.50 -15.38
N ASP A 387 -13.25 0.48 -16.70
CA ASP A 387 -12.63 -0.54 -17.53
C ASP A 387 -11.09 -0.53 -17.48
N ARG A 388 -10.52 0.65 -17.25
CA ARG A 388 -9.06 0.85 -17.23
C ARG A 388 -8.65 1.95 -16.26
N PHE A 389 -7.43 1.79 -15.72
CA PHE A 389 -6.73 2.82 -14.96
C PHE A 389 -5.50 3.33 -15.72
N THR A 390 -5.03 4.55 -15.39
CA THR A 390 -3.85 5.14 -16.03
C THR A 390 -2.55 4.46 -15.61
N ASN A 391 -2.37 4.22 -14.31
CA ASN A 391 -1.15 3.64 -13.72
C ASN A 391 -1.51 2.86 -12.46
N ALA A 392 -2.53 2.03 -12.58
CA ALA A 392 -3.01 1.21 -11.48
C ALA A 392 -3.67 -0.06 -11.99
N GLU A 393 -3.82 -1.05 -11.11
CA GLU A 393 -4.46 -2.32 -11.42
C GLU A 393 -5.15 -2.91 -10.19
N TRP A 394 -6.09 -3.82 -10.41
CA TRP A 394 -6.77 -4.56 -9.36
C TRP A 394 -5.92 -5.71 -8.83
N GLY A 395 -5.76 -5.78 -7.52
CA GLY A 395 -5.34 -7.00 -6.86
C GLY A 395 -6.55 -7.91 -6.63
N THR A 396 -6.81 -8.80 -7.57
CA THR A 396 -7.93 -9.74 -7.45
C THR A 396 -7.57 -10.90 -6.52
N TYR A 397 -8.53 -11.37 -5.75
CA TYR A 397 -8.37 -12.50 -4.84
C TYR A 397 -9.73 -13.14 -4.55
N ILE A 398 -9.71 -14.41 -4.14
CA ILE A 398 -10.94 -15.18 -3.87
C ILE A 398 -11.16 -15.44 -2.38
N ARG A 399 -10.15 -15.18 -1.53
CA ARG A 399 -10.23 -15.35 -0.09
C ARG A 399 -9.33 -14.35 0.61
N TRP A 400 -9.86 -13.66 1.62
CA TRP A 400 -9.07 -12.81 2.50
C TRP A 400 -8.23 -13.67 3.45
N PRO A 401 -6.91 -13.46 3.57
CA PRO A 401 -6.11 -14.09 4.60
C PRO A 401 -6.58 -13.55 5.96
N SER A 402 -7.26 -14.40 6.75
CA SER A 402 -7.71 -14.03 8.08
C SER A 402 -6.50 -13.80 9.00
N PRO A 403 -6.40 -12.68 9.71
CA PRO A 403 -5.37 -12.46 10.73
C PRO A 403 -5.54 -13.39 11.94
N ARG A 404 -6.69 -14.02 12.08
CA ARG A 404 -7.04 -14.82 13.27
C ARG A 404 -6.66 -16.28 13.13
N THR A 405 -5.42 -16.58 13.48
CA THR A 405 -5.05 -17.86 14.07
C THR A 405 -3.88 -17.56 15.00
N THR A 406 -4.20 -17.41 16.28
CA THR A 406 -3.23 -17.25 17.35
C THR A 406 -2.09 -18.26 17.27
N PRO A 407 -0.85 -17.92 17.68
CA PRO A 407 0.29 -18.86 17.74
C PRO A 407 0.14 -19.96 18.78
N SER A 408 -0.90 -19.94 19.64
CA SER A 408 -1.19 -21.01 20.57
C SER A 408 -1.84 -22.16 19.80
N GLY A 409 -1.03 -23.16 19.45
CA GLY A 409 -1.41 -24.38 18.71
C GLY A 409 -2.44 -25.27 19.42
N ARG A 410 -3.64 -24.77 19.62
CA ARG A 410 -4.85 -25.59 19.84
C ARG A 410 -5.89 -25.07 18.88
N ALA A 411 -6.17 -25.89 17.87
CA ALA A 411 -7.39 -25.79 17.12
C ALA A 411 -8.55 -25.90 18.11
N SER A 412 -9.24 -24.78 18.34
CA SER A 412 -10.57 -24.83 18.92
C SER A 412 -11.49 -25.44 17.88
N PRO A 413 -12.27 -26.49 18.20
CA PRO A 413 -13.28 -27.01 17.30
C PRO A 413 -14.49 -26.10 17.40
N ASP A 414 -14.44 -24.94 16.82
CA ASP A 414 -15.59 -24.03 16.74
C ASP A 414 -15.92 -23.69 15.31
N ARG A 415 -17.05 -24.34 14.98
CA ARG A 415 -18.16 -23.87 14.13
C ARG A 415 -17.83 -22.63 13.30
N GLY A 416 -17.85 -22.85 11.99
CA GLY A 416 -17.73 -21.83 10.96
C GLY A 416 -18.62 -20.61 11.19
N THR A 417 -18.08 -19.65 11.88
CA THR A 417 -18.46 -18.27 11.72
C THR A 417 -17.41 -17.63 10.81
N ALA A 418 -17.78 -17.43 9.55
CA ALA A 418 -17.13 -16.45 8.73
C ALA A 418 -16.98 -15.20 9.61
N ALA A 419 -15.74 -14.75 9.84
CA ALA A 419 -15.51 -13.47 10.46
C ALA A 419 -16.14 -12.42 9.52
N SER A 420 -17.38 -12.08 9.82
CA SER A 420 -18.04 -10.93 9.25
C SER A 420 -17.31 -9.72 9.81
N TRP A 421 -16.41 -9.14 9.02
CA TRP A 421 -16.26 -7.70 9.10
C TRP A 421 -17.68 -7.16 8.89
N PRO A 422 -18.15 -6.26 9.75
CA PRO A 422 -19.42 -5.63 9.47
C PRO A 422 -19.24 -4.92 8.14
N ILE A 423 -19.80 -5.49 7.07
CA ILE A 423 -20.18 -4.73 5.90
C ILE A 423 -21.40 -3.94 6.37
N SER A 424 -21.14 -2.93 7.18
CA SER A 424 -22.13 -1.95 7.57
C SER A 424 -22.21 -0.87 6.50
N THR A 425 -22.65 -1.28 5.33
CA THR A 425 -23.53 -0.42 4.56
C THR A 425 -24.84 -1.15 4.54
N PRO A 426 -25.91 -0.59 5.13
CA PRO A 426 -27.24 -0.99 4.75
C PRO A 426 -27.29 -0.73 3.24
N VAL A 427 -27.39 -1.78 2.45
CA VAL A 427 -28.05 -1.64 1.15
C VAL A 427 -29.45 -1.19 1.56
N ASP A 428 -29.74 0.09 1.37
CA ASP A 428 -31.04 0.65 1.59
C ASP A 428 -32.00 -0.04 0.62
N SER A 429 -32.58 -1.14 1.08
CA SER A 429 -33.55 -1.95 0.32
C SER A 429 -34.92 -1.27 0.23
N THR A 430 -34.99 0.01 0.61
CA THR A 430 -36.24 0.81 0.58
C THR A 430 -36.23 1.91 -0.48
N ALA A 431 -35.40 1.82 -1.54
CA ALA A 431 -35.72 2.54 -2.76
C ALA A 431 -36.90 1.83 -3.44
N ALA A 432 -38.11 2.17 -3.00
CA ALA A 432 -39.36 1.76 -3.64
C ALA A 432 -39.29 2.16 -5.11
N LEU A 433 -39.43 1.19 -5.98
CA LEU A 433 -39.68 1.41 -7.41
C LEU A 433 -40.92 2.32 -7.54
N PRO A 434 -40.85 3.38 -8.36
CA PRO A 434 -42.05 4.16 -8.62
C PRO A 434 -43.11 3.26 -9.26
N ALA A 435 -44.31 3.23 -8.68
CA ALA A 435 -45.45 2.49 -9.15
C ALA A 435 -45.74 2.87 -10.62
N ALA A 436 -45.92 1.87 -11.47
CA ALA A 436 -46.37 2.06 -12.84
C ALA A 436 -47.72 2.82 -12.84
N PRO A 437 -47.96 3.75 -13.80
CA PRO A 437 -49.21 4.46 -13.89
C PRO A 437 -50.34 3.49 -14.25
N THR A 438 -51.34 3.39 -13.37
CA THR A 438 -52.58 2.68 -13.63
C THR A 438 -53.34 3.40 -14.74
N SER A 439 -53.51 2.73 -15.88
CA SER A 439 -54.44 3.18 -16.93
C SER A 439 -55.87 3.21 -16.39
N ARG A 440 -56.43 4.39 -16.22
CA ARG A 440 -57.90 4.56 -16.06
C ARG A 440 -58.54 4.36 -17.43
N SER A 441 -59.35 3.32 -17.54
CA SER A 441 -60.34 3.22 -18.59
C SER A 441 -61.49 4.17 -18.29
N THR A 442 -61.72 5.11 -19.20
CA THR A 442 -62.95 5.91 -19.24
C THR A 442 -64.00 5.12 -20.00
N ARG A 443 -65.12 5.00 -19.38
CA ARG A 443 -66.40 5.18 -20.04
C ARG A 443 -66.89 6.56 -19.69
#